data_7124a0351ce5230115ebaedd360e9180
#
_entry.id   7124a0351ce5230115ebaedd360e9180
#
_cell.length_a   1.000
_cell.length_b   1.000
_cell.length_c   1.000
_cell.angle_alpha   90.00
_cell.angle_beta   90.00
_cell.angle_gamma   90.00
#
_symmetry.space_group_name_H-M   'P 1'
#
loop_
_entity.id
_entity.type
_entity.pdbx_description
1 polymer ?
#
loop_
_entity_poly.entity_id
_entity_poly.type
_entity_poly.pdbx_seq_one_letter_code
_entity_poly.pdbx_strand_id
1 'polypeptide(L)'
;GVNNQYRGKSIEEFGSEFYKLLSQAIVFSGNRKERVFVMSIPDWGSMPFAKGNDVQKIAVEIDAFNQVIYELCAQENVQFIDITPLSRKVSDYPDWIAKDGLHPSGAQYSKWVLEILPFFLNTKND
;
A
#
# COMPACT_ATOMS: atom_id res chain seq x y z
N GLY A 1 3.45 -4.90 -4.12
CA GLY A 1 2.76 -4.44 -5.34
C GLY A 1 3.54 -3.41 -6.13
N VAL A 2 4.28 -2.51 -5.47
CA VAL A 2 5.03 -1.45 -6.18
C VAL A 2 6.01 -2.01 -7.22
N ASN A 3 6.68 -3.12 -6.92
CA ASN A 3 7.60 -3.77 -7.87
C ASN A 3 6.88 -4.39 -9.06
N ASN A 4 5.63 -4.84 -8.90
CA ASN A 4 4.83 -5.37 -9.99
C ASN A 4 4.48 -4.23 -10.97
N GLN A 5 3.99 -3.11 -10.47
CA GLN A 5 3.69 -1.93 -11.28
C GLN A 5 4.96 -1.37 -11.95
N TYR A 6 6.05 -1.19 -11.20
CA TYR A 6 7.32 -0.67 -11.73
C TYR A 6 7.90 -1.53 -12.86
N ARG A 7 7.69 -2.85 -12.82
CA ARG A 7 8.12 -3.81 -13.84
C ARG A 7 7.11 -4.00 -14.98
N GLY A 8 6.01 -3.26 -14.99
CA GLY A 8 4.99 -3.32 -16.03
C GLY A 8 4.19 -4.63 -16.06
N LYS A 9 4.03 -5.29 -14.91
CA LYS A 9 3.17 -6.48 -14.83
C LYS A 9 1.71 -6.11 -15.02
N SER A 10 0.92 -7.03 -15.61
CA SER A 10 -0.51 -6.80 -15.79
C SER A 10 -1.27 -6.81 -14.45
N ILE A 11 -2.43 -6.18 -14.44
CA ILE A 11 -3.33 -6.14 -13.27
C ILE A 11 -3.80 -7.56 -12.92
N GLU A 12 -4.07 -8.40 -13.92
CA GLU A 12 -4.53 -9.78 -13.75
C GLU A 12 -3.44 -10.64 -13.08
N GLU A 13 -2.19 -10.52 -13.57
CA GLU A 13 -1.05 -11.23 -12.98
C GLU A 13 -0.84 -10.80 -11.53
N PHE A 14 -0.84 -9.47 -11.29
CA PHE A 14 -0.72 -8.93 -9.94
C PHE A 14 -1.84 -9.40 -9.02
N GLY A 15 -3.10 -9.33 -9.46
CA GLY A 15 -4.25 -9.75 -8.66
C GLY A 15 -4.15 -11.22 -8.24
N SER A 16 -3.72 -12.10 -9.16
CA SER A 16 -3.50 -13.52 -8.88
C SER A 16 -2.37 -13.74 -7.85
N GLU A 17 -1.24 -13.03 -8.00
CA GLU A 17 -0.12 -13.11 -7.05
C GLU A 17 -0.50 -12.56 -5.68
N PHE A 18 -1.18 -11.42 -5.64
CA PHE A 18 -1.62 -10.79 -4.40
C PHE A 18 -2.64 -11.66 -3.64
N TYR A 19 -3.61 -12.25 -4.35
CA TYR A 19 -4.60 -13.14 -3.72
C TYR A 19 -3.93 -14.34 -3.02
N LYS A 20 -2.91 -14.93 -3.62
CA LYS A 20 -2.13 -16.02 -2.99
C LYS A 20 -1.46 -15.56 -1.70
N LEU A 21 -0.84 -14.37 -1.71
CA LEU A 21 -0.21 -13.80 -0.50
C LEU A 21 -1.23 -13.47 0.58
N LEU A 22 -2.37 -12.89 0.22
CA LEU A 22 -3.46 -12.58 1.14
C LEU A 22 -4.01 -13.85 1.79
N SER A 23 -4.24 -14.90 1.00
CA SER A 23 -4.71 -16.21 1.50
C SER A 23 -3.71 -16.83 2.48
N GLN A 24 -2.40 -16.74 2.19
CA GLN A 24 -1.37 -17.20 3.11
C GLN A 24 -1.32 -16.39 4.41
N ALA A 25 -1.48 -15.07 4.33
CA ALA A 25 -1.53 -14.22 5.51
C ALA A 25 -2.71 -14.58 6.43
N ILE A 26 -3.88 -14.87 5.83
CA ILE A 26 -5.06 -15.32 6.55
C ILE A 26 -4.78 -16.66 7.27
N VAL A 27 -4.16 -17.63 6.59
CA VAL A 27 -3.77 -18.90 7.20
C VAL A 27 -2.81 -18.69 8.36
N PHE A 28 -1.77 -17.87 8.19
CA PHE A 28 -0.78 -17.56 9.22
C PHE A 28 -1.37 -16.83 10.44
N SER A 29 -2.45 -16.07 10.25
CA SER A 29 -3.19 -15.48 11.37
C SER A 29 -4.03 -16.48 12.18
N GLY A 30 -4.00 -17.77 11.82
CA GLY A 30 -4.88 -18.79 12.36
C GLY A 30 -6.31 -18.69 11.82
N ASN A 31 -6.46 -18.29 10.56
CA ASN A 31 -7.72 -17.98 9.87
C ASN A 31 -8.53 -16.84 10.52
N ARG A 32 -7.86 -16.00 11.29
CA ARG A 32 -8.45 -14.81 11.92
C ARG A 32 -8.25 -13.60 11.05
N LYS A 33 -9.19 -13.36 10.12
CA LYS A 33 -9.15 -12.29 9.11
C LYS A 33 -9.06 -10.90 9.75
N GLU A 34 -9.67 -10.72 10.91
CA GLU A 34 -9.62 -9.49 11.72
C GLU A 34 -8.22 -9.12 12.21
N ARG A 35 -7.27 -10.05 12.12
CA ARG A 35 -5.85 -9.84 12.45
C ARG A 35 -4.95 -9.58 11.23
N VAL A 36 -5.55 -9.56 10.05
CA VAL A 36 -4.84 -9.27 8.80
C VAL A 36 -5.19 -7.86 8.34
N PHE A 37 -4.17 -7.05 8.11
CA PHE A 37 -4.31 -5.69 7.62
C PHE A 37 -3.51 -5.53 6.34
N VAL A 38 -4.09 -4.90 5.36
CA VAL A 38 -3.44 -4.62 4.08
C VAL A 38 -3.40 -3.13 3.86
N MET A 39 -2.20 -2.60 3.60
CA MET A 39 -2.03 -1.20 3.20
C MET A 39 -2.00 -1.09 1.68
N SER A 40 -2.50 0.03 1.16
CA SER A 40 -2.34 0.38 -0.24
C SER A 40 -0.87 0.58 -0.63
N ILE A 41 -0.58 0.48 -1.93
CA ILE A 41 0.73 0.77 -2.50
C ILE A 41 0.96 2.28 -2.45
N PRO A 42 2.08 2.78 -1.88
CA PRO A 42 2.42 4.20 -1.97
C PRO A 42 2.76 4.62 -3.40
N ASP A 43 2.47 5.86 -3.76
CA ASP A 43 2.76 6.40 -5.08
C ASP A 43 4.21 6.90 -5.16
N TRP A 44 5.08 6.08 -5.77
CA TRP A 44 6.47 6.45 -5.98
C TRP A 44 6.64 7.55 -7.05
N GLY A 45 5.61 7.79 -7.87
CA GLY A 45 5.58 8.90 -8.84
C GLY A 45 5.65 10.27 -8.18
N SER A 46 5.30 10.36 -6.90
CA SER A 46 5.42 11.58 -6.09
C SER A 46 6.82 11.81 -5.51
N MET A 47 7.73 10.83 -5.65
CA MET A 47 9.08 10.91 -5.09
C MET A 47 10.07 11.57 -6.06
N PRO A 48 11.15 12.22 -5.56
CA PRO A 48 12.20 12.81 -6.41
C PRO A 48 12.80 11.83 -7.42
N PHE A 49 12.88 10.55 -7.07
CA PHE A 49 13.36 9.46 -7.94
C PHE A 49 12.56 9.34 -9.23
N ALA A 50 11.29 9.72 -9.22
CA ALA A 50 10.43 9.65 -10.41
C ALA A 50 10.71 10.76 -11.43
N LYS A 51 11.65 11.68 -11.15
CA LYS A 51 11.99 12.77 -12.06
C LYS A 51 12.38 12.22 -13.45
N GLY A 52 11.69 12.72 -14.48
CA GLY A 52 11.89 12.28 -15.86
C GLY A 52 10.99 11.11 -16.30
N ASN A 53 10.19 10.54 -15.39
CA ASN A 53 9.16 9.57 -15.72
C ASN A 53 7.79 10.25 -15.93
N ASP A 54 6.86 9.53 -16.53
CA ASP A 54 5.46 9.93 -16.64
C ASP A 54 4.73 9.69 -15.31
N VAL A 55 4.82 10.69 -14.41
CA VAL A 55 4.25 10.59 -13.06
C VAL A 55 2.73 10.46 -13.06
N GLN A 56 2.06 11.02 -14.09
CA GLN A 56 0.60 10.88 -14.21
C GLN A 56 0.22 9.43 -14.55
N LYS A 57 0.96 8.80 -15.46
CA LYS A 57 0.77 7.38 -15.78
C LYS A 57 1.04 6.50 -14.55
N ILE A 58 2.12 6.77 -13.81
CA ILE A 58 2.44 6.03 -12.58
C ILE A 58 1.27 6.13 -11.59
N ALA A 59 0.75 7.33 -11.35
CA ALA A 59 -0.36 7.54 -10.41
C ALA A 59 -1.60 6.74 -10.81
N VAL A 60 -2.00 6.77 -12.08
CA VAL A 60 -3.14 6.01 -12.60
C VAL A 60 -2.93 4.50 -12.45
N GLU A 61 -1.74 4.00 -12.76
CA GLU A 61 -1.43 2.58 -12.61
C GLU A 61 -1.43 2.13 -11.14
N ILE A 62 -0.85 2.92 -10.22
CA ILE A 62 -0.90 2.66 -8.78
C ILE A 62 -2.35 2.62 -8.27
N ASP A 63 -3.19 3.55 -8.70
CA ASP A 63 -4.61 3.56 -8.33
C ASP A 63 -5.33 2.30 -8.82
N ALA A 64 -5.07 1.85 -10.05
CA ALA A 64 -5.64 0.61 -10.59
C ALA A 64 -5.19 -0.63 -9.81
N PHE A 65 -3.91 -0.73 -9.43
CA PHE A 65 -3.39 -1.81 -8.58
C PHE A 65 -4.03 -1.78 -7.19
N ASN A 66 -4.17 -0.60 -6.58
CA ASN A 66 -4.80 -0.44 -5.28
C ASN A 66 -6.29 -0.78 -5.30
N GLN A 67 -6.98 -0.53 -6.41
CA GLN A 67 -8.37 -0.94 -6.58
C GLN A 67 -8.50 -2.47 -6.52
N VAL A 68 -7.62 -3.22 -7.18
CA VAL A 68 -7.58 -4.69 -7.11
C VAL A 68 -7.33 -5.17 -5.68
N ILE A 69 -6.38 -4.55 -4.96
CA ILE A 69 -6.11 -4.88 -3.56
C ILE A 69 -7.37 -4.67 -2.71
N TYR A 70 -8.02 -3.52 -2.87
CA TYR A 70 -9.25 -3.18 -2.14
C TYR A 70 -10.37 -4.21 -2.37
N GLU A 71 -10.61 -4.57 -3.64
CA GLU A 71 -11.65 -5.53 -4.02
C GLU A 71 -11.38 -6.92 -3.43
N LEU A 72 -10.15 -7.40 -3.51
CA LEU A 72 -9.75 -8.69 -2.94
C LEU A 72 -9.83 -8.69 -1.40
N CYS A 73 -9.46 -7.60 -0.75
CA CYS A 73 -9.61 -7.44 0.69
C CYS A 73 -11.08 -7.45 1.10
N ALA A 74 -11.96 -6.77 0.34
CA ALA A 74 -13.40 -6.75 0.58
C ALA A 74 -14.02 -8.15 0.43
N GLN A 75 -13.64 -8.90 -0.62
CA GLN A 75 -14.09 -10.28 -0.84
C GLN A 75 -13.71 -11.21 0.33
N GLU A 76 -12.51 -11.03 0.88
CA GLU A 76 -12.01 -11.83 2.00
C GLU A 76 -12.41 -11.29 3.38
N ASN A 77 -13.12 -10.17 3.48
CA ASN A 77 -13.41 -9.47 4.73
C ASN A 77 -12.12 -9.14 5.53
N VAL A 78 -11.09 -8.68 4.82
CA VAL A 78 -9.82 -8.22 5.40
C VAL A 78 -9.79 -6.69 5.38
N GLN A 79 -9.26 -6.08 6.45
CA GLN A 79 -9.17 -4.64 6.55
C GLN A 79 -8.15 -4.07 5.55
N PHE A 80 -8.63 -3.22 4.64
CA PHE A 80 -7.79 -2.40 3.78
C PHE A 80 -7.61 -1.01 4.38
N ILE A 81 -6.38 -0.47 4.32
CA ILE A 81 -5.99 0.84 4.85
C ILE A 81 -5.29 1.62 3.75
N ASP A 82 -5.89 2.72 3.32
CA ASP A 82 -5.34 3.52 2.23
C ASP A 82 -4.31 4.54 2.72
N ILE A 83 -3.03 4.29 2.44
CA ILE A 83 -1.91 5.19 2.73
C ILE A 83 -1.40 5.94 1.49
N THR A 84 -1.96 5.67 0.31
CA THR A 84 -1.54 6.31 -0.95
C THR A 84 -1.67 7.84 -0.90
N PRO A 85 -2.78 8.42 -0.36
CA PRO A 85 -2.90 9.87 -0.25
C PRO A 85 -1.80 10.53 0.59
N LEU A 86 -1.27 9.83 1.61
CA LEU A 86 -0.14 10.33 2.39
C LEU A 86 1.14 10.37 1.55
N SER A 87 1.40 9.33 0.77
CA SER A 87 2.58 9.30 -0.11
C SER A 87 2.58 10.42 -1.15
N ARG A 88 1.42 10.89 -1.57
CA ARG A 88 1.25 12.00 -2.53
C ARG A 88 1.48 13.40 -1.93
N LYS A 89 1.64 13.51 -0.61
CA LYS A 89 1.90 14.79 0.09
C LYS A 89 3.39 15.05 0.34
N VAL A 90 4.29 14.21 -0.17
CA VAL A 90 5.74 14.33 0.13
C VAL A 90 6.37 15.63 -0.33
N SER A 91 5.80 16.31 -1.35
CA SER A 91 6.25 17.64 -1.75
C SER A 91 6.11 18.68 -0.64
N ASP A 92 5.10 18.52 0.23
CA ASP A 92 4.83 19.43 1.34
C ASP A 92 5.65 19.07 2.60
N TYR A 93 6.24 17.86 2.63
CA TYR A 93 6.95 17.29 3.76
C TYR A 93 8.26 16.63 3.29
N PRO A 94 9.31 17.40 2.97
CA PRO A 94 10.58 16.85 2.46
C PRO A 94 11.26 15.85 3.41
N ASP A 95 11.03 15.95 4.71
CA ASP A 95 11.54 15.04 5.74
C ASP A 95 10.86 13.65 5.71
N TRP A 96 9.78 13.50 4.93
CA TRP A 96 9.13 12.20 4.71
C TRP A 96 9.87 11.32 3.70
N ILE A 97 10.88 11.84 3.02
CA ILE A 97 11.62 11.14 1.98
C ILE A 97 12.97 10.68 2.56
N ALA A 98 13.34 9.43 2.35
CA ALA A 98 14.64 8.92 2.70
C ALA A 98 15.74 9.51 1.80
N LYS A 99 17.02 9.35 2.18
CA LYS A 99 18.16 9.96 1.48
C LYS A 99 18.31 9.51 0.02
N ASP A 100 17.73 8.38 -0.34
CA ASP A 100 17.76 7.84 -1.71
C ASP A 100 16.75 8.52 -2.65
N GLY A 101 15.90 9.38 -2.13
CA GLY A 101 14.88 10.11 -2.90
C GLY A 101 13.71 9.24 -3.38
N LEU A 102 13.61 7.99 -2.92
CA LEU A 102 12.60 7.01 -3.34
C LEU A 102 11.79 6.46 -2.18
N HIS A 103 12.46 5.98 -1.14
CA HIS A 103 11.80 5.29 -0.05
C HIS A 103 11.24 6.27 0.98
N PRO A 104 10.16 5.89 1.70
CA PRO A 104 9.67 6.64 2.84
C PRO A 104 10.73 6.74 3.94
N SER A 105 10.83 7.90 4.58
CA SER A 105 11.63 8.06 5.80
C SER A 105 10.91 7.51 7.02
N GLY A 106 11.62 7.44 8.16
CA GLY A 106 10.99 7.11 9.44
C GLY A 106 9.85 8.05 9.82
N ALA A 107 9.92 9.34 9.42
CA ALA A 107 8.84 10.30 9.66
C ALA A 107 7.57 9.93 8.88
N GLN A 108 7.69 9.52 7.62
CA GLN A 108 6.53 9.08 6.84
C GLN A 108 5.96 7.76 7.38
N TYR A 109 6.81 6.78 7.72
CA TYR A 109 6.35 5.53 8.36
C TYR A 109 5.58 5.80 9.66
N SER A 110 6.00 6.79 10.45
CA SER A 110 5.26 7.18 11.67
C SER A 110 3.85 7.67 11.35
N LYS A 111 3.65 8.38 10.21
CA LYS A 111 2.31 8.78 9.77
C LYS A 111 1.46 7.58 9.35
N TRP A 112 2.05 6.62 8.62
CA TRP A 112 1.33 5.38 8.28
C TRP A 112 0.91 4.59 9.51
N VAL A 113 1.76 4.53 10.55
CA VAL A 113 1.41 3.89 11.83
C VAL A 113 0.19 4.56 12.47
N LEU A 114 0.09 5.89 12.42
CA LEU A 114 -1.06 6.61 12.96
C LEU A 114 -2.37 6.28 12.22
N GLU A 115 -2.31 6.04 10.89
CA GLU A 115 -3.47 5.58 10.12
C GLU A 115 -3.89 4.14 10.47
N ILE A 116 -2.92 3.29 10.77
CA ILE A 116 -3.16 1.87 11.07
C ILE A 116 -3.64 1.65 12.51
N LEU A 117 -3.13 2.45 13.44
CA LEU A 117 -3.30 2.26 14.90
C LEU A 117 -4.77 2.11 15.34
N PRO A 118 -5.75 2.90 14.84
CA PRO A 118 -7.15 2.75 15.22
C PRO A 118 -7.71 1.35 14.94
N PHE A 119 -7.31 0.73 13.83
CA PHE A 119 -7.76 -0.61 13.46
C PHE A 119 -7.20 -1.69 14.39
N PHE A 120 -5.94 -1.56 14.80
CA PHE A 120 -5.32 -2.46 15.78
C PHE A 120 -5.96 -2.38 17.17
N LEU A 121 -6.36 -1.19 17.59
CA LEU A 121 -6.95 -0.99 18.91
C LEU A 121 -8.37 -1.58 19.00
N ASN A 122 -9.12 -1.55 17.90
CA ASN A 122 -10.47 -2.08 17.83
C ASN A 122 -10.52 -3.62 17.85
N THR A 123 -9.46 -4.30 17.38
CA THR A 123 -9.40 -5.79 17.36
C THR A 123 -9.07 -6.40 18.73
N LYS A 124 -8.79 -5.61 19.76
CA LYS A 124 -8.49 -6.09 21.12
C LYS A 124 -9.73 -6.27 22.00
N ASN A 125 -10.90 -5.88 21.52
CA ASN A 125 -12.14 -5.90 22.32
C ASN A 125 -13.07 -7.10 21.98
N ASP A 126 -12.60 -8.03 21.15
CA ASP A 126 -13.22 -9.30 20.82
C ASP A 126 -12.33 -10.47 21.25
#